data_413d44d42e246c20406faba280b30af5
#
_entry.id   413d44d42e246c20406faba280b30af5
#
_cell.length_a   1.000
_cell.length_b   1.000
_cell.length_c   1.000
_cell.angle_alpha   90.00
_cell.angle_beta   90.00
_cell.angle_gamma   90.00
#
_symmetry.space_group_name_H-M   'P 1'
#
loop_
_entity.id
_entity.type
_entity.pdbx_description
1 polymer ?
#
loop_
_entity_poly.entity_id
_entity_poly.type
_entity_poly.pdbx_seq_one_letter_code
_entity_poly.pdbx_strand_id
1 'polypeptide(L)'
;MRKLAKVLLAGVAALSLTACGQAEGTTGSSADTTAKEQKQQETPEKIKIQSLNANGEEISLEVPYDPERIAVLDMAALDILDNLGVGDKIVGSASTSLEDLSDYVDNEKVANLGTIKEADLEAVMECEPEVIFIGGRLASSYDALSEIAPVVYLSTDVETGVVKSVTKNAETIASMFGLEDEVKEKTAGFDERIEALAEKAKGHTALVGMTTSGSFNLMGNDGRCSIIGVEIGFDNLTAAESTSTHGNEASFETVVEKNPEYIFVMDRDQAIGADGAQTAKEIMENELVMETDAYKNGKIIYLEHPAVWYTAEGGITALDVMLSDLEESL
;
A
#
# COMPACT_ATOMS: atom_id res chain seq x y z
N MET A 1 37.14 13.19 -47.58
CA MET A 1 37.80 14.42 -48.03
C MET A 1 37.31 15.60 -47.20
N ARG A 2 38.25 16.35 -46.63
CA ARG A 2 38.17 17.67 -46.01
C ARG A 2 37.40 17.79 -44.69
N LYS A 3 38.09 17.88 -43.58
CA LYS A 3 38.99 18.88 -42.89
C LYS A 3 38.15 19.80 -42.01
N LEU A 4 38.26 19.61 -40.70
CA LEU A 4 39.03 20.39 -39.69
C LEU A 4 38.63 21.88 -39.57
N ALA A 5 38.17 22.29 -38.38
CA ALA A 5 38.79 23.43 -37.71
C ALA A 5 38.42 23.48 -36.19
N LYS A 6 39.45 23.37 -35.38
CA LYS A 6 39.49 23.71 -33.93
C LYS A 6 39.64 25.21 -33.82
N VAL A 7 39.02 25.88 -32.83
CA VAL A 7 39.53 27.11 -32.27
C VAL A 7 39.45 27.08 -30.75
N LEU A 8 40.63 27.02 -30.14
CA LEU A 8 40.90 27.37 -28.73
C LEU A 8 41.02 28.91 -28.65
N LEU A 9 40.51 29.50 -27.60
CA LEU A 9 41.12 30.73 -27.08
C LEU A 9 41.02 30.77 -25.54
N ALA A 10 42.20 30.85 -24.94
CA ALA A 10 42.46 31.02 -23.53
C ALA A 10 42.75 32.51 -23.24
N GLY A 11 42.65 32.91 -21.99
CA GLY A 11 43.27 34.13 -21.48
C GLY A 11 42.28 34.93 -20.63
N VAL A 12 42.55 35.51 -19.53
CA VAL A 12 43.70 35.70 -18.64
C VAL A 12 43.14 36.39 -17.40
N ALA A 13 43.67 36.06 -16.25
CA ALA A 13 43.40 36.65 -14.93
C ALA A 13 43.94 38.10 -14.84
N ALA A 14 43.32 38.95 -14.02
CA ALA A 14 43.97 40.09 -13.42
C ALA A 14 43.43 40.37 -12.01
N LEU A 15 44.25 40.13 -11.04
CA LEU A 15 44.17 40.70 -9.69
C LEU A 15 44.50 42.19 -9.73
N SER A 16 43.83 43.00 -8.93
CA SER A 16 44.38 44.25 -8.42
C SER A 16 43.86 44.57 -7.02
N LEU A 17 44.74 44.49 -6.06
CA LEU A 17 44.68 45.08 -4.72
C LEU A 17 45.15 46.55 -4.80
N THR A 18 44.48 47.46 -4.06
CA THR A 18 45.03 48.65 -3.40
C THR A 18 43.96 49.27 -2.53
N ALA A 19 44.03 49.32 -1.31
CA ALA A 19 44.66 49.96 -0.21
C ALA A 19 44.17 51.43 0.07
N CYS A 20 43.60 51.55 1.29
CA CYS A 20 43.56 52.69 2.23
C CYS A 20 43.31 54.13 1.76
N GLY A 21 42.36 54.78 2.47
CA GLY A 21 42.21 56.20 2.60
C GLY A 21 41.08 56.59 3.53
N GLN A 22 41.42 57.11 4.71
CA GLN A 22 40.58 57.55 5.80
C GLN A 22 40.13 59.03 5.57
N ALA A 23 38.87 59.36 5.85
CA ALA A 23 38.44 60.55 6.58
C ALA A 23 36.92 60.79 6.58
N GLU A 24 36.36 60.82 7.73
CA GLU A 24 35.24 61.56 8.38
C GLU A 24 34.10 62.21 7.55
N GLY A 25 32.87 61.92 7.99
CA GLY A 25 31.88 63.00 8.10
C GLY A 25 30.47 62.70 7.68
N THR A 26 29.59 62.41 8.68
CA THR A 26 28.17 62.79 8.80
C THR A 26 27.07 62.12 7.99
N THR A 27 26.22 61.40 8.76
CA THR A 27 24.76 61.34 8.77
C THR A 27 23.99 60.95 7.50
N GLY A 28 23.25 59.83 7.62
CA GLY A 28 21.98 59.67 6.92
C GLY A 28 21.58 58.25 6.60
N SER A 29 20.69 57.73 7.43
CA SER A 29 19.64 56.73 7.12
C SER A 29 20.06 55.32 6.68
N SER A 30 19.87 54.42 7.63
CA SER A 30 19.88 52.95 7.50
C SER A 30 18.89 52.45 6.49
N ALA A 31 19.33 51.75 5.48
CA ALA A 31 18.54 50.73 4.81
C ALA A 31 19.20 49.39 5.14
N ASP A 32 18.61 48.72 6.12
CA ASP A 32 18.98 47.38 6.55
C ASP A 32 18.58 46.36 5.46
N THR A 33 19.57 46.06 4.61
CA THR A 33 19.43 44.98 3.64
C THR A 33 19.84 43.70 4.34
N THR A 34 18.94 43.11 5.10
CA THR A 34 19.08 41.75 5.62
C THR A 34 19.16 40.81 4.44
N ALA A 35 20.32 40.43 4.04
CA ALA A 35 20.57 39.26 3.21
C ALA A 35 20.09 38.06 4.02
N LYS A 36 18.91 37.52 3.65
CA LYS A 36 18.48 36.21 4.12
C LYS A 36 19.47 35.21 3.53
N GLU A 37 20.38 34.71 4.37
CA GLU A 37 21.08 33.46 4.13
C GLU A 37 20.01 32.40 3.97
N GLN A 38 19.72 31.97 2.75
CA GLN A 38 19.07 30.69 2.50
C GLN A 38 20.04 29.61 2.97
N LYS A 39 19.82 29.10 4.19
CA LYS A 39 20.39 27.83 4.58
C LYS A 39 19.91 26.82 3.54
N GLN A 40 20.78 26.34 2.68
CA GLN A 40 20.60 25.08 1.98
C GLN A 40 20.44 24.04 3.06
N GLN A 41 19.22 23.51 3.18
CA GLN A 41 18.94 22.37 4.04
C GLN A 41 19.63 21.20 3.33
N GLU A 42 20.71 20.69 3.89
CA GLU A 42 21.36 19.49 3.39
C GLU A 42 20.34 18.36 3.48
N THR A 43 20.09 17.67 2.37
CA THR A 43 19.25 16.49 2.30
C THR A 43 19.84 15.44 3.25
N PRO A 44 19.08 14.90 4.22
CA PRO A 44 19.60 13.91 5.14
C PRO A 44 19.96 12.62 4.40
N GLU A 45 21.04 11.95 4.82
CA GLU A 45 21.37 10.61 4.28
C GLU A 45 20.38 9.55 4.77
N LYS A 46 19.79 9.74 5.95
CA LYS A 46 18.87 8.82 6.60
C LYS A 46 17.77 9.56 7.33
N ILE A 47 16.62 8.91 7.44
CA ILE A 47 15.48 9.38 8.23
C ILE A 47 14.99 8.31 9.18
N LYS A 48 14.14 8.70 10.14
CA LYS A 48 13.43 7.78 11.04
C LYS A 48 11.97 7.72 10.65
N ILE A 49 11.50 6.51 10.46
CA ILE A 49 10.09 6.21 10.17
C ILE A 49 9.48 5.31 11.26
N GLN A 50 8.16 5.21 11.30
CA GLN A 50 7.46 4.19 12.07
C GLN A 50 7.34 2.91 11.24
N SER A 51 7.62 1.78 11.85
CA SER A 51 7.55 0.46 11.25
C SER A 51 7.13 -0.55 12.32
N LEU A 52 6.82 -1.77 11.92
CA LEU A 52 6.61 -2.88 12.84
C LEU A 52 7.87 -3.75 12.92
N ASN A 53 8.05 -4.43 14.04
CA ASN A 53 9.07 -5.48 14.19
C ASN A 53 8.48 -6.88 13.86
N ALA A 54 9.28 -7.93 14.00
CA ALA A 54 8.85 -9.32 13.76
C ALA A 54 7.62 -9.76 14.58
N ASN A 55 7.36 -9.12 15.73
CA ASN A 55 6.22 -9.41 16.59
C ASN A 55 4.99 -8.55 16.28
N GLY A 56 5.06 -7.65 15.29
CA GLY A 56 4.00 -6.69 14.98
C GLY A 56 3.93 -5.51 15.94
N GLU A 57 4.98 -5.24 16.72
CA GLU A 57 5.05 -4.09 17.62
C GLU A 57 5.64 -2.87 16.91
N GLU A 58 5.09 -1.67 17.20
CA GLU A 58 5.60 -0.41 16.61
C GLU A 58 7.04 -0.12 17.07
N ILE A 59 7.89 0.20 16.10
CA ILE A 59 9.27 0.62 16.31
C ILE A 59 9.59 1.88 15.52
N SER A 60 10.62 2.62 15.96
CA SER A 60 11.24 3.66 15.15
C SER A 60 12.44 3.07 14.41
N LEU A 61 12.34 2.98 13.09
CA LEU A 61 13.36 2.42 12.20
C LEU A 61 14.11 3.54 11.49
N GLU A 62 15.44 3.46 11.45
CA GLU A 62 16.27 4.33 10.62
C GLU A 62 16.48 3.72 9.25
N VAL A 63 16.09 4.46 8.19
CA VAL A 63 16.15 4.02 6.79
C VAL A 63 16.90 5.07 5.94
N PRO A 64 17.45 4.69 4.79
CA PRO A 64 17.98 5.66 3.82
C PRO A 64 16.91 6.68 3.41
N TYR A 65 17.32 7.92 3.19
CA TYR A 65 16.49 8.91 2.51
C TYR A 65 16.75 8.80 1.02
N ASP A 66 15.69 8.79 0.22
CA ASP A 66 15.72 8.63 -1.23
C ASP A 66 16.52 7.39 -1.71
N PRO A 67 16.17 6.16 -1.20
CA PRO A 67 16.89 4.95 -1.58
C PRO A 67 16.76 4.68 -3.08
N GLU A 68 17.87 4.25 -3.70
CA GLU A 68 17.95 3.94 -5.14
C GLU A 68 17.72 2.46 -5.45
N ARG A 69 17.72 1.58 -4.42
CA ARG A 69 17.60 0.13 -4.58
C ARG A 69 16.60 -0.43 -3.57
N ILE A 70 15.40 -0.69 -4.04
CA ILE A 70 14.27 -1.11 -3.21
C ILE A 70 13.89 -2.55 -3.55
N ALA A 71 13.81 -3.42 -2.52
CA ALA A 71 13.24 -4.75 -2.61
C ALA A 71 11.84 -4.75 -2.01
N VAL A 72 10.85 -5.29 -2.72
CA VAL A 72 9.45 -5.24 -2.27
C VAL A 72 8.84 -6.64 -2.26
N LEU A 73 8.41 -7.07 -1.08
CA LEU A 73 7.78 -8.37 -0.83
C LEU A 73 6.36 -8.21 -0.27
N ASP A 74 5.78 -7.03 -0.43
CA ASP A 74 4.40 -6.70 -0.06
C ASP A 74 3.70 -5.90 -1.16
N MET A 75 2.50 -6.33 -1.55
CA MET A 75 1.81 -5.71 -2.68
C MET A 75 1.21 -4.35 -2.35
N ALA A 76 0.84 -4.11 -1.10
CA ALA A 76 0.37 -2.79 -0.68
C ALA A 76 1.50 -1.75 -0.72
N ALA A 77 2.70 -2.13 -0.27
CA ALA A 77 3.88 -1.27 -0.37
C ALA A 77 4.29 -1.04 -1.83
N LEU A 78 4.20 -2.07 -2.68
CA LEU A 78 4.49 -1.95 -4.12
C LEU A 78 3.53 -0.96 -4.81
N ASP A 79 2.23 -1.08 -4.54
CA ASP A 79 1.18 -0.17 -5.02
C ASP A 79 1.46 1.29 -4.58
N ILE A 80 1.82 1.51 -3.31
CA ILE A 80 2.13 2.85 -2.82
C ILE A 80 3.37 3.43 -3.51
N LEU A 81 4.45 2.65 -3.66
CA LEU A 81 5.67 3.08 -4.34
C LEU A 81 5.41 3.42 -5.83
N ASP A 82 4.57 2.63 -6.49
CA ASP A 82 4.12 2.89 -7.86
C ASP A 82 3.34 4.20 -7.94
N ASN A 83 2.36 4.39 -7.06
CA ASN A 83 1.57 5.62 -6.98
C ASN A 83 2.40 6.87 -6.71
N LEU A 84 3.49 6.75 -5.96
CA LEU A 84 4.43 7.85 -5.70
C LEU A 84 5.40 8.09 -6.87
N GLY A 85 5.37 7.28 -7.93
CA GLY A 85 6.21 7.42 -9.11
C GLY A 85 7.68 7.07 -8.86
N VAL A 86 7.98 6.25 -7.86
CA VAL A 86 9.35 5.80 -7.53
C VAL A 86 9.63 4.35 -7.94
N GLY A 87 8.78 3.80 -8.80
CA GLY A 87 8.87 2.41 -9.26
C GLY A 87 10.15 2.06 -10.01
N ASP A 88 10.83 3.04 -10.61
CA ASP A 88 12.12 2.87 -11.30
C ASP A 88 13.28 2.52 -10.33
N LYS A 89 13.10 2.72 -9.04
CA LYS A 89 14.04 2.37 -7.96
C LYS A 89 13.86 0.93 -7.46
N ILE A 90 12.81 0.22 -7.90
CA ILE A 90 12.54 -1.16 -7.51
C ILE A 90 13.46 -2.11 -8.27
N VAL A 91 14.34 -2.78 -7.54
CA VAL A 91 15.31 -3.73 -8.09
C VAL A 91 14.86 -5.19 -7.95
N GLY A 92 13.86 -5.46 -7.14
CA GLY A 92 13.27 -6.78 -6.96
C GLY A 92 11.88 -6.72 -6.35
N SER A 93 11.00 -7.62 -6.77
CA SER A 93 9.63 -7.73 -6.30
C SER A 93 9.22 -9.18 -6.09
N ALA A 94 8.32 -9.42 -5.14
CA ALA A 94 7.60 -10.68 -5.08
C ALA A 94 6.70 -10.85 -6.31
N SER A 95 6.43 -12.09 -6.70
CA SER A 95 5.49 -12.39 -7.77
C SER A 95 4.07 -11.94 -7.40
N THR A 96 3.35 -11.40 -8.38
CA THR A 96 1.96 -10.97 -8.23
C THR A 96 1.14 -11.30 -9.47
N SER A 97 -0.18 -11.44 -9.31
CA SER A 97 -1.17 -11.54 -10.38
C SER A 97 -1.99 -10.25 -10.54
N LEU A 98 -1.63 -9.18 -9.85
CA LEU A 98 -2.30 -7.88 -9.96
C LEU A 98 -1.91 -7.23 -11.29
N GLU A 99 -2.92 -6.91 -12.12
CA GLU A 99 -2.68 -6.34 -13.46
C GLU A 99 -1.96 -4.99 -13.38
N ASP A 100 -2.35 -4.12 -12.45
CA ASP A 100 -1.77 -2.79 -12.26
C ASP A 100 -0.30 -2.83 -11.85
N LEU A 101 0.18 -3.96 -11.31
CA LEU A 101 1.55 -4.15 -10.86
C LEU A 101 2.33 -5.16 -11.74
N SER A 102 1.76 -5.58 -12.88
CA SER A 102 2.39 -6.54 -13.79
C SER A 102 3.73 -6.08 -14.35
N ASP A 103 3.90 -4.77 -14.55
CA ASP A 103 5.14 -4.18 -15.03
C ASP A 103 6.36 -4.51 -14.15
N TYR A 104 6.16 -4.79 -12.85
CA TYR A 104 7.22 -5.17 -11.92
C TYR A 104 7.58 -6.66 -12.00
N VAL A 105 6.68 -7.50 -12.50
CA VAL A 105 6.90 -8.94 -12.67
C VAL A 105 7.42 -9.26 -14.07
N ASP A 106 6.95 -8.53 -15.07
CA ASP A 106 7.31 -8.74 -16.48
C ASP A 106 8.61 -8.02 -16.88
N ASN A 107 9.16 -7.17 -16.00
CA ASN A 107 10.38 -6.42 -16.25
C ASN A 107 11.63 -7.24 -15.91
N GLU A 108 12.40 -7.61 -16.92
CA GLU A 108 13.67 -8.36 -16.77
C GLU A 108 14.71 -7.68 -15.85
N LYS A 109 14.53 -6.39 -15.52
CA LYS A 109 15.42 -5.65 -14.62
C LYS A 109 15.01 -5.75 -13.15
N VAL A 110 13.79 -6.21 -12.87
CA VAL A 110 13.28 -6.43 -11.53
C VAL A 110 13.40 -7.92 -11.22
N ALA A 111 14.24 -8.25 -10.24
CA ALA A 111 14.44 -9.65 -9.86
C ALA A 111 13.19 -10.20 -9.16
N ASN A 112 12.91 -11.49 -9.43
CA ASN A 112 11.86 -12.19 -8.69
C ASN A 112 12.40 -12.60 -7.31
N LEU A 113 11.81 -12.06 -6.25
CA LEU A 113 12.20 -12.29 -4.85
C LEU A 113 11.41 -13.41 -4.17
N GLY A 114 10.70 -14.24 -4.93
CA GLY A 114 9.80 -15.27 -4.41
C GLY A 114 8.35 -14.80 -4.37
N THR A 115 7.69 -15.00 -3.25
CA THR A 115 6.27 -14.68 -3.06
C THR A 115 6.06 -13.82 -1.82
N ILE A 116 4.86 -13.24 -1.68
CA ILE A 116 4.45 -12.53 -0.45
C ILE A 116 4.38 -13.42 0.81
N LYS A 117 4.63 -14.73 0.69
CA LYS A 117 4.61 -15.72 1.79
C LYS A 117 5.97 -16.36 2.03
N GLU A 118 6.81 -16.40 1.02
CA GLU A 118 8.11 -17.06 1.06
C GLU A 118 9.11 -16.23 0.25
N ALA A 119 10.05 -15.59 0.95
CA ALA A 119 11.10 -14.80 0.36
C ALA A 119 12.26 -15.69 -0.09
N ASP A 120 12.76 -15.44 -1.30
CA ASP A 120 14.04 -15.98 -1.75
C ASP A 120 15.17 -15.07 -1.23
N LEU A 121 15.75 -15.43 -0.09
CA LEU A 121 16.79 -14.63 0.57
C LEU A 121 18.05 -14.46 -0.29
N GLU A 122 18.37 -15.45 -1.16
CA GLU A 122 19.52 -15.37 -2.05
C GLU A 122 19.26 -14.32 -3.14
N ALA A 123 18.08 -14.34 -3.76
CA ALA A 123 17.66 -13.33 -4.73
C ALA A 123 17.58 -11.92 -4.11
N VAL A 124 17.06 -11.80 -2.88
CA VAL A 124 17.04 -10.51 -2.15
C VAL A 124 18.46 -9.99 -1.93
N MET A 125 19.38 -10.86 -1.49
CA MET A 125 20.78 -10.48 -1.25
C MET A 125 21.50 -10.08 -2.54
N GLU A 126 21.26 -10.79 -3.65
CA GLU A 126 21.85 -10.50 -4.97
C GLU A 126 21.37 -9.14 -5.52
N CYS A 127 20.19 -8.68 -5.13
CA CYS A 127 19.69 -7.36 -5.48
C CYS A 127 20.43 -6.21 -4.78
N GLU A 128 21.24 -6.49 -3.73
CA GLU A 128 21.91 -5.46 -2.92
C GLU A 128 20.95 -4.30 -2.55
N PRO A 129 19.79 -4.56 -1.91
CA PRO A 129 18.82 -3.51 -1.62
C PRO A 129 19.29 -2.60 -0.50
N GLU A 130 18.90 -1.33 -0.54
CA GLU A 130 19.12 -0.35 0.51
C GLU A 130 17.99 -0.37 1.55
N VAL A 131 16.81 -0.88 1.14
CA VAL A 131 15.62 -1.06 1.99
C VAL A 131 14.77 -2.20 1.45
N ILE A 132 14.11 -2.94 2.35
CA ILE A 132 13.23 -4.05 2.03
C ILE A 132 11.84 -3.77 2.61
N PHE A 133 10.79 -3.89 1.80
CA PHE A 133 9.39 -3.78 2.25
C PHE A 133 8.77 -5.16 2.38
N ILE A 134 8.14 -5.44 3.52
CA ILE A 134 7.40 -6.68 3.76
C ILE A 134 6.01 -6.41 4.33
N GLY A 135 5.10 -7.36 4.16
CA GLY A 135 3.81 -7.42 4.84
C GLY A 135 3.78 -8.50 5.93
N GLY A 136 2.66 -8.61 6.64
CA GLY A 136 2.49 -9.50 7.78
C GLY A 136 2.72 -10.99 7.49
N ARG A 137 2.57 -11.43 6.23
CA ARG A 137 2.82 -12.83 5.82
C ARG A 137 4.29 -13.24 5.94
N LEU A 138 5.20 -12.26 5.89
CA LEU A 138 6.64 -12.45 5.99
C LEU A 138 7.24 -12.01 7.35
N ALA A 139 6.40 -11.73 8.35
CA ALA A 139 6.86 -11.35 9.68
C ALA A 139 7.88 -12.36 10.28
N SER A 140 7.71 -13.67 10.00
CA SER A 140 8.65 -14.71 10.44
C SER A 140 10.02 -14.65 9.73
N SER A 141 10.11 -13.97 8.59
CA SER A 141 11.36 -13.78 7.83
C SER A 141 12.04 -12.45 8.16
N TYR A 142 11.42 -11.61 9.01
CA TYR A 142 11.89 -10.26 9.34
C TYR A 142 13.35 -10.23 9.78
N ASP A 143 13.75 -11.09 10.71
CA ASP A 143 15.11 -11.11 11.27
C ASP A 143 16.15 -11.46 10.18
N ALA A 144 15.85 -12.47 9.35
CA ALA A 144 16.74 -12.88 8.27
C ALA A 144 16.88 -11.81 7.18
N LEU A 145 15.79 -11.14 6.82
CA LEU A 145 15.80 -10.02 5.88
C LEU A 145 16.53 -8.80 6.45
N SER A 146 16.42 -8.56 7.77
CA SER A 146 17.10 -7.46 8.46
C SER A 146 18.64 -7.61 8.50
N GLU A 147 19.16 -8.82 8.29
CA GLU A 147 20.60 -9.04 8.11
C GLU A 147 21.11 -8.52 6.73
N ILE A 148 20.21 -8.33 5.77
CA ILE A 148 20.54 -7.85 4.41
C ILE A 148 20.42 -6.33 4.34
N ALA A 149 19.27 -5.76 4.73
CA ALA A 149 18.99 -4.33 4.70
C ALA A 149 17.90 -3.95 5.72
N PRO A 150 17.70 -2.66 6.07
CA PRO A 150 16.58 -2.22 6.89
C PRO A 150 15.24 -2.73 6.34
N VAL A 151 14.41 -3.34 7.21
CA VAL A 151 13.12 -3.90 6.84
C VAL A 151 11.99 -2.98 7.28
N VAL A 152 11.27 -2.44 6.35
CA VAL A 152 10.03 -1.67 6.56
C VAL A 152 8.86 -2.64 6.51
N TYR A 153 8.22 -2.84 7.66
CA TYR A 153 7.02 -3.65 7.78
C TYR A 153 5.86 -2.75 8.15
N LEU A 154 4.93 -2.61 7.22
CA LEU A 154 3.69 -1.84 7.37
C LEU A 154 2.49 -2.79 7.25
N SER A 155 1.39 -2.45 7.92
CA SER A 155 0.13 -3.17 7.83
C SER A 155 -1.05 -2.23 8.00
N THR A 156 -2.22 -2.67 7.60
CA THR A 156 -3.48 -2.04 8.00
C THR A 156 -3.81 -2.41 9.43
N ASP A 157 -4.45 -1.50 10.15
CA ASP A 157 -4.91 -1.68 11.53
C ASP A 157 -6.43 -1.47 11.56
N VAL A 158 -7.15 -2.47 12.03
CA VAL A 158 -8.63 -2.47 12.03
C VAL A 158 -9.20 -1.41 12.98
N GLU A 159 -8.53 -1.14 14.12
CA GLU A 159 -8.98 -0.12 15.07
C GLU A 159 -8.81 1.29 14.50
N THR A 160 -7.76 1.50 13.72
CA THR A 160 -7.51 2.75 12.99
C THR A 160 -8.43 2.90 11.79
N GLY A 161 -8.80 1.78 11.15
CA GLY A 161 -9.52 1.69 9.89
C GLY A 161 -8.61 1.56 8.68
N VAL A 162 -9.13 0.98 7.59
CA VAL A 162 -8.36 0.70 6.36
C VAL A 162 -7.93 2.01 5.67
N VAL A 163 -8.85 2.95 5.47
CA VAL A 163 -8.56 4.23 4.78
C VAL A 163 -7.46 5.02 5.48
N LYS A 164 -7.54 5.15 6.80
CA LYS A 164 -6.53 5.87 7.58
C LYS A 164 -5.21 5.11 7.63
N SER A 165 -5.26 3.77 7.67
CA SER A 165 -4.05 2.94 7.63
C SER A 165 -3.32 3.09 6.29
N VAL A 166 -4.05 3.07 5.17
CA VAL A 166 -3.49 3.32 3.82
C VAL A 166 -2.82 4.68 3.76
N THR A 167 -3.52 5.72 4.21
CA THR A 167 -2.96 7.09 4.22
C THR A 167 -1.70 7.18 5.08
N LYS A 168 -1.73 6.65 6.33
CA LYS A 168 -0.58 6.64 7.24
C LYS A 168 0.61 5.87 6.66
N ASN A 169 0.37 4.72 6.05
CA ASN A 169 1.41 3.91 5.43
C ASN A 169 2.01 4.61 4.21
N ALA A 170 1.16 5.23 3.38
CA ALA A 170 1.60 6.01 2.24
C ALA A 170 2.42 7.24 2.66
N GLU A 171 1.99 7.99 3.69
CA GLU A 171 2.76 9.09 4.27
C GLU A 171 4.11 8.63 4.81
N THR A 172 4.15 7.45 5.46
CA THR A 172 5.40 6.86 5.97
C THR A 172 6.37 6.56 4.82
N ILE A 173 5.90 5.93 3.74
CA ILE A 173 6.72 5.64 2.56
C ILE A 173 7.12 6.94 1.87
N ALA A 174 6.18 7.87 1.64
CA ALA A 174 6.42 9.15 0.98
C ALA A 174 7.48 10.00 1.71
N SER A 175 7.52 9.95 3.05
CA SER A 175 8.53 10.67 3.84
C SER A 175 9.96 10.25 3.53
N MET A 176 10.15 9.03 3.02
CA MET A 176 11.47 8.55 2.59
C MET A 176 11.98 9.25 1.32
N PHE A 177 11.06 9.88 0.56
CA PHE A 177 11.35 10.52 -0.73
C PHE A 177 11.01 12.02 -0.76
N GLY A 178 10.44 12.56 0.32
CA GLY A 178 9.95 13.94 0.37
C GLY A 178 8.71 14.18 -0.50
N LEU A 179 7.85 13.17 -0.62
CA LEU A 179 6.65 13.14 -1.49
C LEU A 179 5.34 13.15 -0.68
N GLU A 180 5.33 13.67 0.54
CA GLU A 180 4.14 13.65 1.43
C GLU A 180 2.96 14.46 0.85
N ASP A 181 3.22 15.44 0.02
CA ASP A 181 2.16 16.22 -0.63
C ASP A 181 1.45 15.41 -1.73
N GLU A 182 2.15 14.47 -2.40
CA GLU A 182 1.57 13.56 -3.40
C GLU A 182 0.54 12.62 -2.75
N VAL A 183 0.80 12.15 -1.52
CA VAL A 183 -0.14 11.28 -0.79
C VAL A 183 -1.47 11.98 -0.57
N LYS A 184 -1.46 13.26 -0.17
CA LYS A 184 -2.68 14.04 0.06
C LYS A 184 -3.54 14.14 -1.19
N GLU A 185 -2.91 14.28 -2.36
CA GLU A 185 -3.61 14.33 -3.63
C GLU A 185 -4.20 12.97 -4.00
N LYS A 186 -3.42 11.90 -3.83
CA LYS A 186 -3.81 10.53 -4.19
C LYS A 186 -4.89 9.95 -3.27
N THR A 187 -4.92 10.34 -2.00
CA THR A 187 -5.91 9.85 -1.01
C THR A 187 -7.12 10.78 -0.86
N ALA A 188 -7.12 11.92 -1.55
CA ALA A 188 -8.24 12.85 -1.53
C ALA A 188 -9.52 12.18 -2.04
N GLY A 189 -10.61 12.32 -1.28
CA GLY A 189 -11.92 11.82 -1.65
C GLY A 189 -12.27 10.42 -1.12
N PHE A 190 -11.34 9.65 -0.55
CA PHE A 190 -11.68 8.34 0.03
C PHE A 190 -12.69 8.45 1.19
N ASP A 191 -12.51 9.42 2.07
CA ASP A 191 -13.46 9.65 3.17
C ASP A 191 -14.87 9.98 2.63
N GLU A 192 -15.00 10.80 1.59
CA GLU A 192 -16.28 11.14 0.97
C GLU A 192 -16.95 9.90 0.35
N ARG A 193 -16.19 9.01 -0.26
CA ARG A 193 -16.68 7.74 -0.84
C ARG A 193 -17.16 6.80 0.27
N ILE A 194 -16.42 6.68 1.36
CA ILE A 194 -16.84 5.91 2.55
C ILE A 194 -18.14 6.46 3.12
N GLU A 195 -18.27 7.79 3.29
CA GLU A 195 -19.51 8.40 3.77
C GLU A 195 -20.70 8.11 2.86
N ALA A 196 -20.51 8.16 1.55
CA ALA A 196 -21.54 7.83 0.56
C ALA A 196 -21.97 6.35 0.62
N LEU A 197 -21.02 5.43 0.79
CA LEU A 197 -21.29 4.00 0.96
C LEU A 197 -21.97 3.72 2.31
N ALA A 198 -21.57 4.41 3.38
CA ALA A 198 -22.16 4.27 4.71
C ALA A 198 -23.64 4.66 4.74
N GLU A 199 -24.06 5.66 3.97
CA GLU A 199 -25.49 5.98 3.86
C GLU A 199 -26.29 4.86 3.17
N LYS A 200 -25.69 4.10 2.25
CA LYS A 200 -26.31 2.93 1.62
C LYS A 200 -26.33 1.71 2.55
N ALA A 201 -25.32 1.55 3.40
CA ALA A 201 -25.18 0.44 4.34
C ALA A 201 -26.07 0.55 5.57
N LYS A 202 -26.51 1.75 5.88
CA LYS A 202 -27.16 2.12 7.15
C LYS A 202 -28.39 1.27 7.48
N GLY A 203 -28.29 0.50 8.57
CA GLY A 203 -29.39 -0.33 9.07
C GLY A 203 -29.56 -1.65 8.31
N HIS A 204 -28.66 -1.99 7.42
CA HIS A 204 -28.64 -3.25 6.70
C HIS A 204 -27.71 -4.26 7.35
N THR A 205 -28.19 -5.50 7.50
CA THR A 205 -27.40 -6.62 7.99
C THR A 205 -26.59 -7.24 6.85
N ALA A 206 -25.40 -7.74 7.17
CA ALA A 206 -24.56 -8.43 6.22
C ALA A 206 -23.89 -9.68 6.81
N LEU A 207 -23.51 -10.60 5.93
CA LEU A 207 -22.42 -11.53 6.16
C LEU A 207 -21.28 -11.19 5.20
N VAL A 208 -20.09 -11.18 5.72
CA VAL A 208 -18.86 -11.03 4.93
C VAL A 208 -18.14 -12.37 4.96
N GLY A 209 -17.69 -12.86 3.82
CA GLY A 209 -17.01 -14.14 3.80
C GLY A 209 -16.14 -14.34 2.57
N MET A 210 -15.42 -15.44 2.61
CA MET A 210 -14.46 -15.83 1.60
C MET A 210 -14.71 -17.26 1.15
N THR A 211 -14.80 -17.48 -0.17
CA THR A 211 -14.80 -18.83 -0.70
C THR A 211 -13.36 -19.34 -0.85
N THR A 212 -13.15 -20.58 -0.45
CA THR A 212 -11.88 -21.28 -0.60
C THR A 212 -12.11 -22.79 -0.58
N SER A 213 -11.51 -23.51 -1.51
CA SER A 213 -11.56 -24.99 -1.59
C SER A 213 -12.97 -25.57 -1.52
N GLY A 214 -13.95 -24.88 -2.14
CA GLY A 214 -15.35 -25.31 -2.16
C GLY A 214 -16.17 -24.98 -0.91
N SER A 215 -15.59 -24.29 0.08
CA SER A 215 -16.25 -23.85 1.31
C SER A 215 -16.50 -22.34 1.29
N PHE A 216 -17.46 -21.87 2.09
CA PHE A 216 -17.67 -20.46 2.40
C PHE A 216 -17.29 -20.21 3.87
N ASN A 217 -16.29 -19.37 4.09
CA ASN A 217 -15.77 -19.06 5.40
C ASN A 217 -16.19 -17.66 5.82
N LEU A 218 -16.80 -17.53 6.99
CA LEU A 218 -17.25 -16.24 7.51
C LEU A 218 -16.08 -15.42 8.07
N MET A 219 -16.13 -14.12 7.80
CA MET A 219 -15.16 -13.13 8.24
C MET A 219 -15.81 -12.21 9.29
N GLY A 220 -15.12 -12.00 10.42
CA GLY A 220 -15.46 -10.94 11.37
C GLY A 220 -15.03 -9.56 10.89
N ASN A 221 -14.98 -8.62 11.85
CA ASN A 221 -14.47 -7.29 11.59
C ASN A 221 -13.00 -7.11 12.05
N ASP A 222 -12.30 -8.21 12.32
CA ASP A 222 -10.96 -8.22 12.90
C ASP A 222 -9.83 -8.45 11.89
N GLY A 223 -10.15 -8.42 10.58
CA GLY A 223 -9.15 -8.69 9.54
C GLY A 223 -9.58 -8.21 8.16
N ARG A 224 -9.30 -9.04 7.17
CA ARG A 224 -9.56 -8.75 5.75
C ARG A 224 -11.03 -8.46 5.50
N CYS A 225 -11.31 -7.55 4.57
CA CYS A 225 -12.65 -7.04 4.27
C CYS A 225 -13.34 -6.29 5.43
N SER A 226 -12.63 -5.98 6.51
CA SER A 226 -13.18 -5.25 7.67
C SER A 226 -13.78 -3.90 7.31
N ILE A 227 -13.30 -3.26 6.25
CA ILE A 227 -13.82 -1.99 5.72
C ILE A 227 -15.36 -2.04 5.52
N ILE A 228 -15.92 -3.20 5.14
CA ILE A 228 -17.36 -3.37 4.90
C ILE A 228 -18.17 -3.19 6.19
N GLY A 229 -17.72 -3.77 7.29
CA GLY A 229 -18.41 -3.69 8.57
C GLY A 229 -17.96 -2.52 9.45
N VAL A 230 -16.68 -2.13 9.40
CA VAL A 230 -16.11 -1.12 10.31
C VAL A 230 -16.34 0.29 9.80
N GLU A 231 -15.95 0.58 8.56
CA GLU A 231 -15.94 1.95 8.04
C GLU A 231 -17.21 2.25 7.23
N ILE A 232 -17.65 1.32 6.39
CA ILE A 232 -18.89 1.46 5.63
C ILE A 232 -20.12 1.18 6.52
N GLY A 233 -19.98 0.31 7.52
CA GLY A 233 -20.97 0.21 8.61
C GLY A 233 -22.16 -0.72 8.32
N PHE A 234 -22.00 -1.72 7.46
CA PHE A 234 -22.93 -2.85 7.46
C PHE A 234 -22.90 -3.56 8.81
N ASP A 235 -24.06 -3.93 9.33
CA ASP A 235 -24.16 -4.78 10.52
C ASP A 235 -23.72 -6.20 10.18
N ASN A 236 -22.40 -6.45 10.26
CA ASN A 236 -21.85 -7.78 10.02
C ASN A 236 -22.23 -8.72 11.16
N LEU A 237 -23.08 -9.69 10.87
CA LEU A 237 -23.63 -10.65 11.84
C LEU A 237 -22.59 -11.58 12.47
N THR A 238 -21.33 -11.48 12.03
CA THR A 238 -20.17 -12.18 12.58
C THR A 238 -19.06 -11.21 13.06
N ALA A 239 -19.37 -9.93 13.22
CA ALA A 239 -18.44 -8.87 13.59
C ALA A 239 -17.61 -9.16 14.83
N ALA A 240 -18.18 -9.79 15.84
CA ALA A 240 -17.54 -10.10 17.12
C ALA A 240 -16.74 -11.41 17.13
N GLU A 241 -16.77 -12.15 16.05
CA GLU A 241 -16.05 -13.42 15.95
C GLU A 241 -14.57 -13.15 15.63
N SER A 242 -13.65 -13.74 16.40
CA SER A 242 -12.25 -13.76 16.03
C SER A 242 -12.06 -14.70 14.84
N THR A 243 -11.49 -14.18 13.76
CA THR A 243 -11.39 -14.92 12.51
C THR A 243 -9.94 -15.32 12.20
N SER A 244 -9.78 -16.50 11.63
CA SER A 244 -8.50 -16.92 11.06
C SER A 244 -8.19 -16.13 9.80
N THR A 245 -6.94 -16.17 9.32
CA THR A 245 -6.52 -15.52 8.06
C THR A 245 -7.41 -15.87 6.85
N HIS A 246 -8.09 -17.02 6.89
CA HIS A 246 -8.96 -17.53 5.83
C HIS A 246 -10.44 -17.57 6.23
N GLY A 247 -10.83 -16.83 7.26
CA GLY A 247 -12.16 -16.89 7.83
C GLY A 247 -12.39 -18.16 8.68
N ASN A 248 -13.57 -18.25 9.25
CA ASN A 248 -14.00 -19.43 10.01
C ASN A 248 -14.96 -20.23 9.12
N GLU A 249 -14.67 -21.52 8.92
CA GLU A 249 -15.54 -22.40 8.15
C GLU A 249 -16.96 -22.39 8.74
N ALA A 250 -17.93 -22.15 7.90
CA ALA A 250 -19.34 -22.15 8.28
C ALA A 250 -20.15 -23.05 7.37
N SER A 251 -21.16 -23.70 7.94
CA SER A 251 -22.12 -24.43 7.13
C SER A 251 -23.10 -23.46 6.45
N PHE A 252 -23.66 -23.86 5.32
CA PHE A 252 -24.68 -23.05 4.64
C PHE A 252 -25.98 -22.95 5.47
N GLU A 253 -26.24 -23.92 6.38
CA GLU A 253 -27.34 -23.81 7.36
C GLU A 253 -27.12 -22.58 8.28
N THR A 254 -25.88 -22.28 8.67
CA THR A 254 -25.57 -21.09 9.45
C THR A 254 -25.87 -19.81 8.67
N VAL A 255 -25.60 -19.78 7.37
CA VAL A 255 -25.95 -18.66 6.49
C VAL A 255 -27.46 -18.45 6.44
N VAL A 256 -28.24 -19.56 6.31
CA VAL A 256 -29.71 -19.53 6.31
C VAL A 256 -30.26 -19.08 7.66
N GLU A 257 -29.68 -19.57 8.77
CA GLU A 257 -30.12 -19.21 10.14
C GLU A 257 -29.93 -17.74 10.41
N LYS A 258 -28.78 -17.17 10.00
CA LYS A 258 -28.48 -15.74 10.15
C LYS A 258 -29.30 -14.86 9.21
N ASN A 259 -29.68 -15.37 8.04
CA ASN A 259 -30.52 -14.76 7.01
C ASN A 259 -30.22 -13.24 6.81
N PRO A 260 -29.01 -12.87 6.39
CA PRO A 260 -28.62 -11.46 6.21
C PRO A 260 -29.35 -10.83 5.01
N GLU A 261 -29.43 -9.49 5.00
CA GLU A 261 -29.92 -8.74 3.83
C GLU A 261 -28.89 -8.69 2.69
N TYR A 262 -27.58 -8.69 3.03
CA TYR A 262 -26.47 -8.72 2.08
C TYR A 262 -25.48 -9.84 2.41
N ILE A 263 -24.88 -10.41 1.39
CA ILE A 263 -23.73 -11.32 1.53
C ILE A 263 -22.62 -10.80 0.63
N PHE A 264 -21.47 -10.46 1.21
CA PHE A 264 -20.26 -10.07 0.48
C PHE A 264 -19.34 -11.27 0.40
N VAL A 265 -18.90 -11.61 -0.81
CA VAL A 265 -18.13 -12.81 -1.09
C VAL A 265 -16.84 -12.47 -1.81
N MET A 266 -15.70 -12.72 -1.18
CA MET A 266 -14.40 -12.68 -1.82
C MET A 266 -14.01 -14.08 -2.30
N ASP A 267 -13.65 -14.21 -3.57
CA ASP A 267 -13.19 -15.48 -4.15
C ASP A 267 -11.67 -15.61 -3.99
N ARG A 268 -11.25 -16.34 -2.94
CA ARG A 268 -9.81 -16.53 -2.70
C ARG A 268 -9.14 -17.40 -3.77
N ASP A 269 -9.83 -18.41 -4.23
CA ASP A 269 -9.24 -19.36 -5.18
C ASP A 269 -9.01 -18.66 -6.53
N GLN A 270 -9.93 -17.78 -6.93
CA GLN A 270 -9.72 -16.87 -8.07
C GLN A 270 -8.59 -15.87 -7.78
N ALA A 271 -8.54 -15.28 -6.57
CA ALA A 271 -7.52 -14.31 -6.18
C ALA A 271 -6.08 -14.85 -6.31
N ILE A 272 -5.89 -16.14 -6.09
CA ILE A 272 -4.57 -16.78 -6.18
C ILE A 272 -4.36 -17.58 -7.47
N GLY A 273 -5.29 -17.52 -8.41
CA GLY A 273 -5.21 -18.26 -9.68
C GLY A 273 -5.22 -19.78 -9.51
N ALA A 274 -6.04 -20.32 -8.58
CA ALA A 274 -6.10 -21.75 -8.32
C ALA A 274 -6.75 -22.48 -9.49
N ASP A 275 -6.02 -23.31 -10.19
CA ASP A 275 -6.49 -24.06 -11.35
C ASP A 275 -7.61 -25.04 -10.98
N GLY A 276 -8.73 -24.99 -11.73
CA GLY A 276 -9.83 -25.92 -11.62
C GLY A 276 -10.68 -25.76 -10.33
N ALA A 277 -10.50 -24.67 -9.58
CA ALA A 277 -11.34 -24.35 -8.44
C ALA A 277 -12.76 -23.97 -8.89
N GLN A 278 -13.75 -24.24 -8.03
CA GLN A 278 -15.10 -23.71 -8.22
C GLN A 278 -15.09 -22.20 -7.97
N THR A 279 -15.83 -21.46 -8.76
CA THR A 279 -16.04 -20.04 -8.55
C THR A 279 -16.87 -19.77 -7.29
N ALA A 280 -16.71 -18.59 -6.70
CA ALA A 280 -17.53 -18.16 -5.57
C ALA A 280 -19.03 -18.30 -5.88
N LYS A 281 -19.43 -17.96 -7.09
CA LYS A 281 -20.83 -18.08 -7.54
C LYS A 281 -21.32 -19.53 -7.53
N GLU A 282 -20.54 -20.48 -8.05
CA GLU A 282 -20.91 -21.90 -8.06
C GLU A 282 -21.00 -22.48 -6.62
N ILE A 283 -20.19 -21.98 -5.69
CA ILE A 283 -20.24 -22.39 -4.28
C ILE A 283 -21.47 -21.81 -3.59
N MET A 284 -21.77 -20.53 -3.82
CA MET A 284 -22.85 -19.80 -3.14
C MET A 284 -24.24 -20.08 -3.75
N GLU A 285 -24.34 -20.44 -5.03
CA GLU A 285 -25.62 -20.77 -5.66
C GLU A 285 -26.06 -22.24 -5.36
N ASN A 286 -26.27 -22.56 -4.08
CA ASN A 286 -26.80 -23.85 -3.62
C ASN A 286 -28.20 -23.68 -3.04
N GLU A 287 -28.92 -24.80 -2.87
CA GLU A 287 -30.34 -24.82 -2.45
C GLU A 287 -30.55 -24.08 -1.12
N LEU A 288 -29.62 -24.15 -0.18
CA LEU A 288 -29.73 -23.49 1.12
C LEU A 288 -29.59 -21.96 0.99
N VAL A 289 -28.51 -21.48 0.33
CA VAL A 289 -28.27 -20.02 0.16
C VAL A 289 -29.39 -19.38 -0.66
N MET A 290 -29.98 -20.11 -1.62
CA MET A 290 -31.14 -19.65 -2.41
C MET A 290 -32.39 -19.36 -1.57
N GLU A 291 -32.45 -19.87 -0.33
CA GLU A 291 -33.54 -19.57 0.59
C GLU A 291 -33.39 -18.28 1.36
N THR A 292 -32.19 -17.66 1.33
CA THR A 292 -31.89 -16.41 2.05
C THR A 292 -32.54 -15.19 1.39
N ASP A 293 -32.76 -14.14 2.20
CA ASP A 293 -33.25 -12.86 1.70
C ASP A 293 -32.24 -12.19 0.78
N ALA A 294 -30.94 -12.33 1.07
CA ALA A 294 -29.87 -11.83 0.22
C ALA A 294 -29.96 -12.40 -1.20
N TYR A 295 -30.11 -13.72 -1.35
CA TYR A 295 -30.24 -14.34 -2.68
C TYR A 295 -31.52 -13.90 -3.40
N LYS A 296 -32.66 -13.97 -2.72
CA LYS A 296 -34.00 -13.65 -3.30
C LYS A 296 -34.06 -12.19 -3.80
N ASN A 297 -33.34 -11.29 -3.16
CA ASN A 297 -33.28 -9.87 -3.49
C ASN A 297 -32.11 -9.50 -4.40
N GLY A 298 -31.27 -10.46 -4.84
CA GLY A 298 -30.10 -10.22 -5.68
C GLY A 298 -28.99 -9.44 -4.97
N LYS A 299 -28.86 -9.63 -3.65
CA LYS A 299 -27.92 -8.91 -2.78
C LYS A 299 -26.76 -9.81 -2.30
N ILE A 300 -26.40 -10.82 -3.10
CA ILE A 300 -25.12 -11.51 -2.95
C ILE A 300 -24.12 -10.76 -3.84
N ILE A 301 -23.19 -10.08 -3.20
CA ILE A 301 -22.18 -9.25 -3.83
C ILE A 301 -20.90 -10.06 -3.95
N TYR A 302 -20.52 -10.42 -5.16
CA TYR A 302 -19.23 -11.03 -5.45
C TYR A 302 -18.24 -9.91 -5.73
N LEU A 303 -17.19 -9.77 -4.91
CA LEU A 303 -16.18 -8.74 -5.07
C LEU A 303 -15.43 -8.97 -6.39
N GLU A 304 -15.46 -7.99 -7.29
CA GLU A 304 -15.06 -8.17 -8.70
C GLU A 304 -13.55 -8.37 -8.86
N HIS A 305 -12.75 -7.70 -8.00
CA HIS A 305 -11.28 -7.78 -8.04
C HIS A 305 -10.70 -8.55 -6.84
N PRO A 306 -11.00 -9.85 -6.67
CA PRO A 306 -10.64 -10.59 -5.46
C PRO A 306 -9.13 -10.64 -5.19
N ALA A 307 -8.28 -10.56 -6.22
CA ALA A 307 -6.83 -10.50 -6.04
C ALA A 307 -6.40 -9.22 -5.30
N VAL A 308 -7.03 -8.09 -5.58
CA VAL A 308 -6.82 -6.80 -4.89
C VAL A 308 -7.23 -6.93 -3.43
N TRP A 309 -8.45 -7.36 -3.15
CA TRP A 309 -8.99 -7.58 -1.81
C TRP A 309 -8.15 -8.57 -0.98
N TYR A 310 -7.56 -9.57 -1.64
CA TYR A 310 -6.81 -10.62 -0.95
C TYR A 310 -5.34 -10.29 -0.72
N THR A 311 -4.69 -9.56 -1.62
CA THR A 311 -3.22 -9.39 -1.59
C THR A 311 -2.74 -7.97 -1.39
N ALA A 312 -3.53 -6.96 -1.74
CA ALA A 312 -3.11 -5.56 -1.80
C ALA A 312 -3.94 -4.58 -0.95
N GLU A 313 -4.83 -5.05 -0.09
CA GLU A 313 -5.73 -4.25 0.79
C GLU A 313 -4.99 -3.17 1.61
N GLY A 314 -3.98 -2.63 1.34
CA GLY A 314 -3.27 -1.55 2.03
C GLY A 314 -2.68 -0.55 1.07
N GLY A 315 -2.88 -0.76 -0.25
CA GLY A 315 -2.42 0.09 -1.32
C GLY A 315 -3.38 1.23 -1.65
N ILE A 316 -2.93 2.24 -2.36
CA ILE A 316 -3.74 3.40 -2.78
C ILE A 316 -4.66 3.00 -3.94
N THR A 317 -4.11 2.43 -5.02
CA THR A 317 -4.92 1.91 -6.15
C THR A 317 -5.81 0.78 -5.69
N ALA A 318 -5.31 -0.10 -4.81
CA ALA A 318 -6.10 -1.18 -4.25
C ALA A 318 -7.33 -0.66 -3.50
N LEU A 319 -7.20 0.38 -2.67
CA LEU A 319 -8.33 1.00 -1.97
C LEU A 319 -9.32 1.63 -2.95
N ASP A 320 -8.85 2.32 -4.00
CA ASP A 320 -9.70 2.90 -5.05
C ASP A 320 -10.54 1.82 -5.74
N VAL A 321 -9.92 0.70 -6.12
CA VAL A 321 -10.59 -0.47 -6.73
C VAL A 321 -11.60 -1.09 -5.77
N MET A 322 -11.23 -1.30 -4.49
CA MET A 322 -12.14 -1.86 -3.48
C MET A 322 -13.38 -1.00 -3.27
N LEU A 323 -13.22 0.31 -3.22
CA LEU A 323 -14.35 1.23 -3.10
C LEU A 323 -15.21 1.22 -4.38
N SER A 324 -14.60 1.13 -5.57
CA SER A 324 -15.31 1.04 -6.84
C SER A 324 -16.16 -0.22 -6.93
N ASP A 325 -15.62 -1.39 -6.53
CA ASP A 325 -16.37 -2.65 -6.46
C ASP A 325 -17.65 -2.52 -5.62
N LEU A 326 -17.56 -1.81 -4.49
CA LEU A 326 -18.71 -1.60 -3.61
C LEU A 326 -19.69 -0.55 -4.15
N GLU A 327 -19.21 0.51 -4.77
CA GLU A 327 -20.04 1.55 -5.37
C GLU A 327 -20.88 1.03 -6.54
N GLU A 328 -20.30 0.15 -7.35
CA GLU A 328 -20.97 -0.48 -8.49
C GLU A 328 -21.98 -1.55 -8.06
N SER A 329 -21.74 -2.18 -6.91
CA SER A 329 -22.56 -3.29 -6.40
C SER A 329 -23.72 -2.84 -5.50
N LEU A 330 -23.69 -1.62 -4.94
CA LEU A 330 -24.66 -1.06 -3.98
C LEU A 330 -25.50 0.06 -4.59
#